data_98a1169a304f1fb674aa7ab0beae7f53
#
_entry.id   98a1169a304f1fb674aa7ab0beae7f53
#
_cell.length_a   1.000
_cell.length_b   1.000
_cell.length_c   1.000
_cell.angle_alpha   90.00
_cell.angle_beta   90.00
_cell.angle_gamma   90.00
#
_symmetry.space_group_name_H-M   'P 1'
#
loop_
_entity.id
_entity.type
_entity.pdbx_description
1 polymer ?
#
loop_
_entity_poly.entity_id
_entity_poly.type
_entity_poly.pdbx_seq_one_letter_code
_entity_poly.pdbx_strand_id
1 'polypeptide(L)'
;MEKDIYDTLKGLVANRVFPDFAPVDTPRPYITWQQVGGKVINTLANTTPDKKNAVVQVNVWADTRASANPLALQVEAALRTSSLFVAMPEAAFVGSYDADVPVYGTRQDFSIWSAR
;
A
#
# COMPACT_ATOMS: atom_id res chain seq x y z
N MET A 1 9.30 -7.44 -3.40
CA MET A 1 8.45 -6.28 -3.07
C MET A 1 7.32 -6.61 -2.10
N GLU A 2 6.63 -7.74 -2.28
CA GLU A 2 5.52 -8.11 -1.40
C GLU A 2 5.94 -8.24 0.06
N LYS A 3 7.04 -8.95 0.31
CA LYS A 3 7.58 -9.09 1.66
C LYS A 3 7.97 -7.74 2.26
N ASP A 4 8.53 -6.87 1.45
CA ASP A 4 8.98 -5.55 1.91
C ASP A 4 7.81 -4.65 2.29
N ILE A 5 6.72 -4.70 1.54
CA ILE A 5 5.48 -3.98 1.88
C ILE A 5 4.92 -4.50 3.20
N TYR A 6 4.83 -5.82 3.34
CA TYR A 6 4.36 -6.45 4.57
C TYR A 6 5.22 -6.04 5.77
N ASP A 7 6.54 -6.17 5.65
CA ASP A 7 7.46 -5.83 6.74
C ASP A 7 7.40 -4.36 7.13
N THR A 8 7.15 -3.48 6.15
CA THR A 8 7.04 -2.03 6.40
C THR A 8 5.77 -1.67 7.15
N LEU A 9 4.65 -2.32 6.85
CA LEU A 9 3.32 -1.92 7.32
C LEU A 9 2.78 -2.77 8.47
N LYS A 10 3.31 -3.97 8.69
CA LYS A 10 2.73 -4.95 9.64
C LYS A 10 2.59 -4.43 11.06
N GLY A 11 3.52 -3.60 11.53
CA GLY A 11 3.50 -3.07 12.89
C GLY A 11 2.36 -2.09 13.15
N LEU A 12 1.75 -1.54 12.11
CA LEU A 12 0.65 -0.58 12.24
C LEU A 12 -0.70 -1.25 12.48
N VAL A 13 -0.84 -2.52 12.07
CA VAL A 13 -2.13 -3.23 12.09
C VAL A 13 -2.01 -4.65 12.63
N ALA A 14 -1.11 -4.88 13.59
CA ALA A 14 -0.90 -6.20 14.22
C ALA A 14 -0.75 -7.32 13.18
N ASN A 15 0.10 -7.11 12.18
CA ASN A 15 0.41 -8.04 11.09
C ASN A 15 -0.73 -8.29 10.08
N ARG A 16 -1.82 -7.52 10.14
CA ARG A 16 -2.96 -7.69 9.22
C ARG A 16 -2.76 -6.90 7.94
N VAL A 17 -1.79 -7.31 7.12
CA VAL A 17 -1.46 -6.73 5.81
C VAL A 17 -1.58 -7.84 4.77
N PHE A 18 -2.43 -7.64 3.76
CA PHE A 18 -2.75 -8.68 2.78
C PHE A 18 -2.65 -8.14 1.35
N PRO A 19 -2.09 -8.92 0.41
CA PRO A 19 -2.20 -8.59 -1.01
C PRO A 19 -3.63 -8.84 -1.49
N ASP A 20 -4.13 -7.94 -2.32
CA ASP A 20 -5.43 -7.97 -2.99
C ASP A 20 -6.62 -7.86 -2.05
N PHE A 21 -6.88 -8.83 -1.18
CA PHE A 21 -8.01 -8.80 -0.26
C PHE A 21 -7.66 -9.50 1.06
N ALA A 22 -8.41 -9.16 2.11
CA ALA A 22 -8.25 -9.79 3.41
C ALA A 22 -9.15 -11.01 3.53
N PRO A 23 -8.76 -12.05 4.30
CA PRO A 23 -9.65 -13.16 4.59
C PRO A 23 -10.95 -12.72 5.26
N VAL A 24 -12.03 -13.49 5.05
CA VAL A 24 -13.31 -13.24 5.70
C VAL A 24 -13.12 -13.20 7.21
N ASP A 25 -13.82 -12.28 7.88
CA ASP A 25 -13.78 -12.07 9.33
C ASP A 25 -12.44 -11.58 9.87
N THR A 26 -11.60 -10.99 9.03
CA THR A 26 -10.36 -10.34 9.49
C THR A 26 -10.70 -9.17 10.42
N PRO A 27 -10.13 -9.12 11.64
CA PRO A 27 -10.34 -7.99 12.54
C PRO A 27 -9.85 -6.68 11.93
N ARG A 28 -10.58 -5.61 12.18
CA ARG A 28 -10.17 -4.26 11.76
C ARG A 28 -9.39 -3.57 12.90
N PRO A 29 -8.44 -2.68 12.60
CA PRO A 29 -8.05 -2.26 11.23
C PRO A 29 -7.16 -3.29 10.53
N TYR A 30 -7.21 -3.29 9.21
CA TYR A 30 -6.29 -4.06 8.37
C TYR A 30 -5.94 -3.27 7.12
N ILE A 31 -4.89 -3.71 6.43
CA ILE A 31 -4.41 -3.07 5.20
C ILE A 31 -4.43 -4.09 4.08
N THR A 32 -4.93 -3.68 2.93
CA THR A 32 -4.78 -4.44 1.68
C THR A 32 -4.01 -3.60 0.67
N TRP A 33 -3.32 -4.26 -0.26
CA TRP A 33 -2.59 -3.58 -1.31
C TRP A 33 -2.61 -4.40 -2.59
N GLN A 34 -2.50 -3.71 -3.72
CA GLN A 34 -2.39 -4.37 -5.02
C GLN A 34 -1.56 -3.52 -5.98
N GLN A 35 -0.86 -4.17 -6.89
CA GLN A 35 -0.16 -3.46 -7.94
C GLN A 35 -1.18 -3.10 -9.02
N VAL A 36 -1.27 -1.81 -9.34
CA VAL A 36 -2.23 -1.29 -10.33
C VAL A 36 -1.54 -0.74 -11.58
N GLY A 37 -0.20 -0.75 -11.61
CA GLY A 37 0.55 -0.24 -12.75
C GLY A 37 2.04 -0.22 -12.46
N GLY A 38 2.75 0.58 -13.24
CA GLY A 38 4.17 0.77 -13.12
C GLY A 38 4.78 1.20 -14.43
N LYS A 39 6.03 1.66 -14.37
CA LYS A 39 6.79 2.06 -15.54
C LYS A 39 7.77 0.96 -15.93
N VAL A 40 7.86 0.68 -17.22
CA VAL A 40 8.90 -0.21 -17.75
C VAL A 40 10.10 0.65 -18.13
N ILE A 41 11.28 0.25 -17.66
CA ILE A 41 12.53 0.94 -18.01
C ILE A 41 13.09 0.26 -19.25
N ASN A 42 13.28 1.05 -20.30
CA ASN A 42 13.87 0.59 -21.53
C ASN A 42 15.20 1.30 -21.77
N THR A 43 16.20 0.55 -22.23
CA THR A 43 17.50 1.09 -22.61
C THR A 43 17.74 0.89 -24.11
N LEU A 44 18.68 1.64 -24.70
CA LEU A 44 19.03 1.47 -26.12
C LEU A 44 19.56 0.06 -26.41
N ALA A 45 20.23 -0.55 -25.44
CA ALA A 45 20.74 -1.92 -25.56
C ALA A 45 19.68 -2.98 -25.30
N ASN A 46 18.47 -2.58 -24.89
CA ASN A 46 17.37 -3.48 -24.52
C ASN A 46 17.79 -4.53 -23.47
N THR A 47 18.61 -4.12 -22.52
CA THR A 47 19.06 -4.98 -21.42
C THR A 47 18.06 -4.91 -20.26
N THR A 48 18.04 -5.95 -19.41
CA THR A 48 17.22 -5.96 -18.22
C THR A 48 17.77 -4.97 -17.19
N PRO A 49 17.00 -3.96 -16.75
CA PRO A 49 17.47 -3.03 -15.73
C PRO A 49 17.53 -3.70 -14.35
N ASP A 50 18.34 -3.15 -13.44
CA ASP A 50 18.48 -3.65 -12.08
C ASP A 50 17.39 -3.13 -11.12
N LYS A 51 16.59 -2.17 -11.55
CA LYS A 51 15.49 -1.58 -10.81
C LYS A 51 14.17 -1.80 -11.54
N LYS A 52 13.09 -1.84 -10.78
CA LYS A 52 11.74 -1.88 -11.32
C LYS A 52 10.86 -0.86 -10.61
N ASN A 53 9.84 -0.41 -11.31
CA ASN A 53 8.81 0.48 -10.79
C ASN A 53 7.48 -0.24 -10.72
N ALA A 54 6.74 -0.01 -9.65
CA ALA A 54 5.37 -0.46 -9.50
C ALA A 54 4.54 0.67 -8.90
N VAL A 55 3.34 0.87 -9.43
CA VAL A 55 2.33 1.70 -8.77
C VAL A 55 1.47 0.75 -7.94
N VAL A 56 1.47 0.97 -6.64
CA VAL A 56 0.80 0.12 -5.67
C VAL A 56 -0.31 0.91 -5.02
N GLN A 57 -1.53 0.39 -5.07
CA GLN A 57 -2.66 0.95 -4.35
C GLN A 57 -2.70 0.34 -2.96
N VAL A 58 -2.68 1.18 -1.94
CA VAL A 58 -2.74 0.75 -0.53
C VAL A 58 -4.05 1.20 0.06
N ASN A 59 -4.81 0.27 0.62
CA ASN A 59 -6.11 0.51 1.23
C ASN A 59 -6.04 0.24 2.71
N VAL A 60 -6.57 1.17 3.51
CA VAL A 60 -6.75 1.01 4.96
C VAL A 60 -8.22 0.76 5.22
N TRP A 61 -8.55 -0.20 6.08
CA TRP A 61 -9.92 -0.54 6.43
C TRP A 61 -10.08 -0.50 7.94
N ALA A 62 -11.04 0.27 8.44
CA ALA A 62 -11.25 0.50 9.86
C ALA A 62 -12.73 0.65 10.18
N ASP A 63 -13.07 0.58 11.48
CA ASP A 63 -14.46 0.67 11.94
C ASP A 63 -15.03 2.09 11.85
N THR A 64 -14.16 3.10 11.90
CA THR A 64 -14.56 4.50 11.86
C THR A 64 -13.62 5.31 10.98
N ARG A 65 -14.13 6.45 10.47
CA ARG A 65 -13.29 7.40 9.74
C ARG A 65 -12.22 8.00 10.63
N ALA A 66 -12.54 8.23 11.91
CA ALA A 66 -11.61 8.78 12.88
C ALA A 66 -10.40 7.86 13.15
N SER A 67 -10.55 6.54 12.94
CA SER A 67 -9.42 5.62 13.02
C SER A 67 -8.78 5.36 11.67
N ALA A 68 -9.53 5.41 10.57
CA ALA A 68 -8.99 5.18 9.23
C ALA A 68 -8.03 6.29 8.78
N ASN A 69 -8.42 7.55 8.94
CA ASN A 69 -7.62 8.68 8.44
C ASN A 69 -6.25 8.81 9.09
N PRO A 70 -6.11 8.77 10.43
CA PRO A 70 -4.79 8.80 11.05
C PRO A 70 -3.92 7.61 10.63
N LEU A 71 -4.51 6.43 10.47
CA LEU A 71 -3.78 5.25 10.03
C LEU A 71 -3.27 5.41 8.59
N ALA A 72 -4.05 6.04 7.71
CA ALA A 72 -3.61 6.35 6.35
C ALA A 72 -2.38 7.24 6.34
N LEU A 73 -2.31 8.23 7.22
CA LEU A 73 -1.13 9.09 7.35
C LEU A 73 0.08 8.33 7.90
N GLN A 74 -0.14 7.39 8.83
CA GLN A 74 0.93 6.54 9.34
C GLN A 74 1.45 5.59 8.24
N VAL A 75 0.58 5.07 7.39
CA VAL A 75 0.97 4.25 6.24
C VAL A 75 1.85 5.06 5.29
N GLU A 76 1.44 6.28 4.95
CA GLU A 76 2.24 7.15 4.07
C GLU A 76 3.62 7.41 4.67
N ALA A 77 3.68 7.76 5.95
CA ALA A 77 4.96 8.02 6.62
C ALA A 77 5.86 6.78 6.63
N ALA A 78 5.30 5.60 6.91
CA ALA A 78 6.06 4.36 6.95
C ALA A 78 6.63 4.00 5.57
N LEU A 79 5.83 4.14 4.51
CA LEU A 79 6.29 3.85 3.15
C LEU A 79 7.36 4.84 2.69
N ARG A 80 7.19 6.14 2.97
CA ARG A 80 8.18 7.17 2.61
C ARG A 80 9.53 6.95 3.28
N THR A 81 9.56 6.40 4.49
CA THR A 81 10.78 6.26 5.28
C THR A 81 11.38 4.87 5.27
N SER A 82 10.78 3.92 4.55
CA SER A 82 11.30 2.55 4.46
C SER A 82 12.69 2.55 3.80
N SER A 83 13.61 1.76 4.35
CA SER A 83 14.91 1.51 3.76
C SER A 83 14.91 0.38 2.71
N LEU A 84 13.79 -0.32 2.55
CA LEU A 84 13.68 -1.50 1.69
C LEU A 84 13.39 -1.15 0.23
N PHE A 85 12.85 0.06 0.00
CA PHE A 85 12.51 0.55 -1.33
C PHE A 85 12.35 2.08 -1.28
N VAL A 86 12.14 2.69 -2.45
CA VAL A 86 11.80 4.12 -2.53
C VAL A 86 10.34 4.23 -2.93
N ALA A 87 9.52 4.74 -2.03
CA ALA A 87 8.08 4.93 -2.27
C ALA A 87 7.72 6.41 -2.21
N MET A 88 6.97 6.86 -3.22
CA MET A 88 6.46 8.23 -3.28
C MET A 88 4.96 8.20 -3.52
N PRO A 89 4.15 8.87 -2.71
CA PRO A 89 2.71 8.95 -2.97
C PRO A 89 2.43 9.67 -4.28
N GLU A 90 1.52 9.13 -5.08
CA GLU A 90 1.05 9.77 -6.32
C GLU A 90 0.10 10.92 -6.02
N ALA A 91 -0.67 10.81 -4.93
CA ALA A 91 -1.64 11.78 -4.49
C ALA A 91 -1.94 11.58 -2.99
N ALA A 92 -2.74 12.46 -2.41
CA ALA A 92 -3.26 12.26 -1.07
C ALA A 92 -4.24 11.09 -1.03
N PHE A 93 -4.45 10.50 0.14
CA PHE A 93 -5.43 9.42 0.27
C PHE A 93 -6.85 9.92 0.01
N VAL A 94 -7.69 9.02 -0.48
CA VAL A 94 -9.12 9.26 -0.72
C VAL A 94 -9.91 8.38 0.23
N GLY A 95 -10.91 8.94 0.90
CA GLY A 95 -11.80 8.18 1.77
C GLY A 95 -12.78 7.32 0.98
N SER A 96 -13.13 6.17 1.53
CA SER A 96 -14.14 5.29 0.97
C SER A 96 -14.99 4.68 2.09
N TYR A 97 -16.18 4.18 1.72
CA TYR A 97 -17.09 3.54 2.65
C TYR A 97 -17.84 2.43 1.94
N ASP A 98 -17.87 1.25 2.57
CA ASP A 98 -18.66 0.13 2.07
C ASP A 98 -19.89 -0.05 2.95
N ALA A 99 -21.08 0.22 2.41
CA ALA A 99 -22.33 0.16 3.14
C ALA A 99 -22.81 -1.27 3.38
N ASP A 100 -22.44 -2.22 2.54
CA ASP A 100 -22.84 -3.62 2.67
C ASP A 100 -22.13 -4.29 3.85
N VAL A 101 -20.86 -3.94 4.03
CA VAL A 101 -20.09 -4.32 5.21
C VAL A 101 -19.65 -2.99 5.83
N PRO A 102 -20.38 -2.46 6.86
CA PRO A 102 -20.13 -1.11 7.36
C PRO A 102 -18.67 -0.92 7.76
N VAL A 103 -17.85 -0.41 6.84
CA VAL A 103 -16.43 -0.23 7.01
C VAL A 103 -16.00 1.07 6.35
N TYR A 104 -15.13 1.80 7.04
CA TYR A 104 -14.53 3.02 6.51
C TYR A 104 -13.12 2.70 6.04
N GLY A 105 -12.78 3.18 4.85
CA GLY A 105 -11.49 2.92 4.26
C GLY A 105 -10.83 4.16 3.70
N THR A 106 -9.57 4.01 3.36
CA THR A 106 -8.82 4.98 2.56
C THR A 106 -8.13 4.25 1.43
N ARG A 107 -7.86 4.98 0.35
CA ARG A 107 -7.14 4.46 -0.81
C ARG A 107 -6.10 5.48 -1.20
N GLN A 108 -4.87 5.03 -1.41
CA GLN A 108 -3.78 5.89 -1.85
C GLN A 108 -2.84 5.09 -2.75
N ASP A 109 -2.42 5.69 -3.84
CA ASP A 109 -1.48 5.09 -4.78
C ASP A 109 -0.06 5.58 -4.52
N PHE A 110 0.89 4.66 -4.58
CA PHE A 110 2.31 4.95 -4.37
C PHE A 110 3.11 4.45 -5.57
N SER A 111 4.05 5.27 -6.03
CA SER A 111 5.07 4.82 -6.99
C SER A 111 6.24 4.24 -6.20
N ILE A 112 6.52 2.96 -6.41
CA ILE A 112 7.57 2.25 -5.66
C ILE A 112 8.67 1.80 -6.61
N TRP A 113 9.91 2.19 -6.29
CA TRP A 113 11.11 1.73 -6.95
C TRP A 113 11.82 0.73 -6.05
N SER A 114 12.11 -0.44 -6.57
CA SER A 114 12.77 -1.51 -5.82
C SER A 114 13.76 -2.25 -6.69
N ALA A 115 14.60 -3.07 -6.07
CA ALA A 115 15.50 -3.98 -6.79
C ALA A 115 14.68 -4.99 -7.59
N ARG A 116 15.17 -5.28 -8.78
CA ARG A 116 14.52 -6.22 -9.68
C ARG A 116 14.76 -7.67 -9.28
#